data_46e05d4ac03778fd177c0350197ac480
#
_entry.id   46e05d4ac03778fd177c0350197ac480
#
_cell.length_a   1.000
_cell.length_b   1.000
_cell.length_c   1.000
_cell.angle_alpha   90.00
_cell.angle_beta   90.00
_cell.angle_gamma   90.00
#
_symmetry.space_group_name_H-M   'P 1'
#
loop_
_entity.id
_entity.type
_entity.pdbx_description
1 polymer ?
#
loop_
_entity_poly.entity_id
_entity_poly.type
_entity_poly.pdbx_seq_one_letter_code
_entity_poly.pdbx_strand_id
1 'polypeptide(L)'
;MNLQKEYSYRKDKIISRLNDFSKVSKEDYFYEACFCVLTPQSSAKQAWKCILELKEADFFNKNINPVKYISNKIRFHNNKTKYLLELKEKWDLISKRINRTKDAKKLREFLVENIKGYGLKESAHYLRNIGYRNLAILDRHILKNLHKLNVIQEIPKTLTRKKYLEIEEKFKDFSSKVNIPMDGLDLLFWGLETGEIFK
;
A
#
# COMPACT_ATOMS: atom_id res chain seq x y z
N MET A 1 16.91 -10.30 -16.69
CA MET A 1 15.46 -10.61 -16.57
C MET A 1 14.75 -10.05 -17.80
N ASN A 2 13.96 -10.86 -18.52
CA ASN A 2 13.12 -10.35 -19.60
C ASN A 2 11.79 -9.86 -19.02
N LEU A 3 11.73 -8.56 -18.72
CA LEU A 3 10.60 -7.91 -18.02
C LEU A 3 9.27 -8.10 -18.77
N GLN A 4 9.28 -7.97 -20.11
CA GLN A 4 8.08 -8.13 -20.95
C GLN A 4 7.51 -9.54 -20.88
N LYS A 5 8.38 -10.56 -20.91
CA LYS A 5 7.98 -11.96 -20.78
C LYS A 5 7.34 -12.22 -19.41
N GLU A 6 7.98 -11.72 -18.34
CA GLU A 6 7.46 -11.88 -16.96
C GLU A 6 6.13 -11.16 -16.75
N TYR A 7 5.99 -9.96 -17.32
CA TYR A 7 4.73 -9.22 -17.28
C TYR A 7 3.64 -9.93 -18.07
N SER A 8 3.92 -10.33 -19.31
CA SER A 8 2.94 -11.04 -20.19
C SER A 8 2.41 -12.31 -19.51
N TYR A 9 3.28 -13.07 -18.86
CA TYR A 9 2.89 -14.30 -18.16
C TYR A 9 1.95 -14.04 -16.97
N ARG A 10 2.06 -12.88 -16.28
CA ARG A 10 1.25 -12.54 -15.10
C ARG A 10 0.19 -11.48 -15.35
N LYS A 11 0.09 -10.97 -16.57
CA LYS A 11 -0.71 -9.79 -16.93
C LYS A 11 -2.17 -9.93 -16.50
N ASP A 12 -2.80 -11.04 -16.78
CA ASP A 12 -4.22 -11.24 -16.48
C ASP A 12 -4.48 -11.22 -14.98
N LYS A 13 -3.59 -11.84 -14.18
CA LYS A 13 -3.67 -11.80 -12.71
C LYS A 13 -3.45 -10.39 -12.16
N ILE A 14 -2.50 -9.65 -12.73
CA ILE A 14 -2.21 -8.26 -12.34
C ILE A 14 -3.41 -7.37 -12.66
N ILE A 15 -3.96 -7.45 -13.87
CA ILE A 15 -5.13 -6.66 -14.28
C ILE A 15 -6.34 -7.02 -13.42
N SER A 16 -6.60 -8.32 -13.18
CA SER A 16 -7.68 -8.76 -12.31
C SER A 16 -7.53 -8.15 -10.91
N ARG A 17 -6.33 -8.20 -10.31
CA ARG A 17 -6.08 -7.62 -8.99
C ARG A 17 -6.27 -6.09 -8.98
N LEU A 18 -5.78 -5.39 -9.99
CA LEU A 18 -6.00 -3.95 -10.10
C LEU A 18 -7.48 -3.59 -10.25
N ASN A 19 -8.26 -4.42 -10.94
CA ASN A 19 -9.71 -4.26 -11.05
C ASN A 19 -10.42 -4.54 -9.70
N ASP A 20 -9.96 -5.54 -8.93
CA ASP A 20 -10.48 -5.80 -7.58
C ASP A 20 -10.33 -4.56 -6.69
N PHE A 21 -9.15 -3.91 -6.71
CA PHE A 21 -8.91 -2.68 -5.95
C PHE A 21 -9.85 -1.54 -6.36
N SER A 22 -10.18 -1.41 -7.63
CA SER A 22 -11.12 -0.38 -8.09
C SER A 22 -12.59 -0.66 -7.73
N LYS A 23 -12.89 -1.89 -7.28
CA LYS A 23 -14.24 -2.33 -6.87
C LYS A 23 -14.38 -2.44 -5.35
N VAL A 24 -13.34 -2.13 -4.58
CA VAL A 24 -13.42 -2.12 -3.11
C VAL A 24 -14.54 -1.17 -2.68
N SER A 25 -15.43 -1.66 -1.83
CA SER A 25 -16.57 -0.89 -1.35
C SER A 25 -16.11 0.23 -0.39
N LYS A 26 -16.89 1.32 -0.30
CA LYS A 26 -16.54 2.43 0.61
C LYS A 26 -16.55 2.01 2.08
N GLU A 27 -17.36 1.02 2.42
CA GLU A 27 -17.43 0.41 3.74
C GLU A 27 -16.11 -0.30 4.10
N ASP A 28 -15.41 -0.84 3.07
CA ASP A 28 -14.14 -1.52 3.25
C ASP A 28 -12.93 -0.58 3.27
N TYR A 29 -13.06 0.68 2.88
CA TYR A 29 -11.97 1.66 2.87
C TYR A 29 -11.30 1.79 4.25
N PHE A 30 -12.08 1.74 5.34
CA PHE A 30 -11.53 1.76 6.70
C PHE A 30 -10.63 0.56 6.97
N TYR A 31 -11.04 -0.63 6.58
CA TYR A 31 -10.27 -1.86 6.80
C TYR A 31 -9.04 -1.94 5.90
N GLU A 32 -9.10 -1.40 4.68
CA GLU A 32 -7.91 -1.23 3.83
C GLU A 32 -6.90 -0.24 4.45
N ALA A 33 -7.39 0.83 5.08
CA ALA A 33 -6.51 1.73 5.82
C ALA A 33 -5.88 1.03 7.04
N CYS A 34 -6.65 0.29 7.82
CA CYS A 34 -6.14 -0.53 8.91
C CYS A 34 -5.07 -1.53 8.44
N PHE A 35 -5.27 -2.16 7.27
CA PHE A 35 -4.29 -3.08 6.68
C PHE A 35 -2.95 -2.38 6.45
N CYS A 36 -2.94 -1.19 5.87
CA CYS A 36 -1.71 -0.44 5.61
C CYS A 36 -1.03 0.08 6.89
N VAL A 37 -1.75 0.26 8.01
CA VAL A 37 -1.16 0.45 9.34
C VAL A 37 -0.43 -0.80 9.83
N LEU A 38 -0.98 -1.99 9.55
CA LEU A 38 -0.43 -3.24 10.08
C LEU A 38 0.76 -3.80 9.28
N THR A 39 0.86 -3.50 7.98
CA THR A 39 1.86 -4.10 7.09
C THR A 39 3.31 -3.71 7.36
N PRO A 40 3.70 -2.48 7.78
CA PRO A 40 5.11 -2.15 7.98
C PRO A 40 5.81 -3.15 8.90
N GLN A 41 6.92 -3.73 8.41
CA GLN A 41 7.73 -4.74 9.11
C GLN A 41 6.97 -5.99 9.59
N SER A 42 5.84 -6.31 8.97
CA SER A 42 5.04 -7.51 9.25
C SER A 42 4.69 -8.22 7.95
N SER A 43 4.30 -9.50 8.04
CA SER A 43 3.81 -10.23 6.88
C SER A 43 2.48 -9.64 6.40
N ALA A 44 2.38 -9.32 5.10
CA ALA A 44 1.14 -8.82 4.50
C ALA A 44 -0.03 -9.83 4.67
N LYS A 45 0.23 -11.12 4.50
CA LYS A 45 -0.77 -12.17 4.72
C LYS A 45 -1.26 -12.20 6.16
N GLN A 46 -0.34 -12.10 7.12
CA GLN A 46 -0.71 -12.10 8.53
C GLN A 46 -1.46 -10.83 8.91
N ALA A 47 -1.04 -9.66 8.37
CA ALA A 47 -1.77 -8.42 8.55
C ALA A 47 -3.21 -8.52 8.01
N TRP A 48 -3.38 -9.10 6.81
CA TRP A 48 -4.71 -9.29 6.24
C TRP A 48 -5.59 -10.22 7.06
N LYS A 49 -5.06 -11.32 7.59
CA LYS A 49 -5.80 -12.18 8.52
C LYS A 49 -6.31 -11.42 9.74
N CYS A 50 -5.45 -10.59 10.35
CA CYS A 50 -5.86 -9.74 11.48
C CYS A 50 -6.97 -8.75 11.08
N ILE A 51 -6.92 -8.19 9.86
CA ILE A 51 -7.98 -7.30 9.37
C ILE A 51 -9.31 -8.03 9.21
N LEU A 52 -9.31 -9.25 8.69
CA LEU A 52 -10.53 -10.05 8.58
C LEU A 52 -11.14 -10.36 9.96
N GLU A 53 -10.32 -10.73 10.93
CA GLU A 53 -10.77 -10.93 12.33
C GLU A 53 -11.34 -9.63 12.94
N LEU A 54 -10.70 -8.48 12.69
CA LEU A 54 -11.21 -7.18 13.15
C LEU A 54 -12.51 -6.78 12.46
N LYS A 55 -12.67 -7.09 11.18
CA LYS A 55 -13.89 -6.84 10.41
C LYS A 55 -15.04 -7.71 10.90
N GLU A 56 -14.80 -9.01 11.12
CA GLU A 56 -15.78 -9.95 11.69
C GLU A 56 -16.24 -9.51 13.10
N ALA A 57 -15.32 -9.01 13.91
CA ALA A 57 -15.63 -8.46 15.23
C ALA A 57 -16.35 -7.10 15.18
N ASP A 58 -16.52 -6.52 13.99
CA ASP A 58 -17.12 -5.19 13.80
C ASP A 58 -16.35 -4.07 14.52
N PHE A 59 -15.01 -4.08 14.36
CA PHE A 59 -14.12 -3.10 15.01
C PHE A 59 -14.49 -1.65 14.70
N PHE A 60 -15.02 -1.39 13.51
CA PHE A 60 -15.39 -0.03 13.12
C PHE A 60 -16.52 0.53 13.98
N ASN A 61 -17.56 -0.23 14.27
CA ASN A 61 -18.74 0.25 15.00
C ASN A 61 -18.66 -0.03 16.50
N LYS A 62 -17.98 -1.10 16.94
CA LYS A 62 -17.94 -1.52 18.32
C LYS A 62 -16.71 -0.97 19.05
N ASN A 63 -16.84 -0.71 20.37
CA ASN A 63 -15.72 -0.33 21.22
C ASN A 63 -14.87 -1.56 21.59
N ILE A 64 -13.99 -1.96 20.64
CA ILE A 64 -13.14 -3.13 20.75
C ILE A 64 -11.68 -2.68 20.83
N ASN A 65 -10.91 -3.26 21.76
CA ASN A 65 -9.46 -3.09 21.76
C ASN A 65 -8.82 -4.02 20.72
N PRO A 66 -8.21 -3.48 19.65
CA PRO A 66 -7.65 -4.29 18.58
C PRO A 66 -6.42 -5.11 18.99
N VAL A 67 -5.79 -4.82 20.15
CA VAL A 67 -4.58 -5.50 20.61
C VAL A 67 -4.75 -7.02 20.65
N LYS A 68 -5.90 -7.54 21.08
CA LYS A 68 -6.16 -8.98 21.17
C LYS A 68 -6.15 -9.71 19.82
N TYR A 69 -6.36 -8.98 18.73
CA TYR A 69 -6.35 -9.55 17.38
C TYR A 69 -4.97 -9.50 16.71
N ILE A 70 -4.10 -8.55 17.14
CA ILE A 70 -2.83 -8.27 16.48
C ILE A 70 -1.59 -8.60 17.34
N SER A 71 -1.74 -8.80 18.67
CA SER A 71 -0.64 -9.23 19.54
C SER A 71 -0.08 -10.57 19.08
N ASN A 72 1.22 -10.77 19.23
CA ASN A 72 1.97 -11.97 18.80
C ASN A 72 1.89 -12.31 17.29
N LYS A 73 1.10 -11.56 16.49
CA LYS A 73 0.94 -11.74 15.05
C LYS A 73 1.61 -10.60 14.26
N ILE A 74 1.60 -9.39 14.82
CA ILE A 74 2.04 -8.16 14.15
C ILE A 74 3.16 -7.50 14.96
N ARG A 75 4.27 -7.19 14.28
CA ARG A 75 5.39 -6.47 14.90
C ARG A 75 4.97 -5.06 15.31
N PHE A 76 5.45 -4.60 16.48
CA PHE A 76 5.07 -3.31 17.07
C PHE A 76 3.56 -3.16 17.36
N HIS A 77 2.90 -4.25 17.71
CA HIS A 77 1.46 -4.29 17.92
C HIS A 77 0.94 -3.22 18.89
N ASN A 78 1.68 -2.87 19.95
CA ASN A 78 1.29 -1.83 20.90
C ASN A 78 1.14 -0.45 20.26
N ASN A 79 2.11 -0.03 19.42
CA ASN A 79 2.04 1.23 18.68
C ASN A 79 0.95 1.18 17.61
N LYS A 80 0.87 0.06 16.89
CA LYS A 80 -0.14 -0.12 15.84
C LYS A 80 -1.56 -0.18 16.41
N THR A 81 -1.75 -0.72 17.62
CA THR A 81 -3.03 -0.62 18.35
C THR A 81 -3.45 0.83 18.53
N LYS A 82 -2.54 1.69 19.03
CA LYS A 82 -2.81 3.12 19.20
C LYS A 82 -3.15 3.79 17.85
N TYR A 83 -2.42 3.44 16.79
CA TYR A 83 -2.66 4.00 15.45
C TYR A 83 -4.01 3.56 14.86
N LEU A 84 -4.44 2.32 15.10
CA LEU A 84 -5.75 1.84 14.68
C LEU A 84 -6.90 2.56 15.41
N LEU A 85 -6.75 2.79 16.70
CA LEU A 85 -7.74 3.52 17.49
C LEU A 85 -7.82 4.99 17.03
N GLU A 86 -6.69 5.67 16.87
CA GLU A 86 -6.64 7.05 16.37
C GLU A 86 -7.21 7.15 14.94
N LEU A 87 -6.91 6.18 14.06
CA LEU A 87 -7.48 6.10 12.72
C LEU A 87 -9.01 6.01 12.77
N LYS A 88 -9.54 5.17 13.66
CA LYS A 88 -10.99 5.03 13.86
C LYS A 88 -11.63 6.34 14.29
N GLU A 89 -11.06 7.04 15.28
CA GLU A 89 -11.54 8.34 15.76
C GLU A 89 -11.57 9.40 14.65
N LYS A 90 -10.55 9.40 13.77
CA LYS A 90 -10.42 10.38 12.68
C LYS A 90 -11.12 9.95 11.38
N TRP A 91 -11.76 8.78 11.35
CA TRP A 91 -12.23 8.21 10.09
C TRP A 91 -13.26 9.08 9.35
N ASP A 92 -14.13 9.78 10.04
CA ASP A 92 -15.10 10.68 9.42
C ASP A 92 -14.43 11.80 8.62
N LEU A 93 -13.39 12.42 9.18
CA LEU A 93 -12.58 13.43 8.49
C LEU A 93 -11.88 12.84 7.26
N ILE A 94 -11.26 11.66 7.43
CA ILE A 94 -10.46 10.99 6.38
C ILE A 94 -11.37 10.56 5.23
N SER A 95 -12.48 9.90 5.52
CA SER A 95 -13.43 9.42 4.51
C SER A 95 -14.06 10.55 3.71
N LYS A 96 -14.44 11.66 4.36
CA LYS A 96 -14.92 12.87 3.68
C LYS A 96 -13.87 13.44 2.72
N ARG A 97 -12.59 13.45 3.11
CA ARG A 97 -11.50 13.92 2.25
C ARG A 97 -11.30 13.00 1.04
N ILE A 98 -11.31 11.67 1.25
CA ILE A 98 -11.21 10.68 0.17
C ILE A 98 -12.33 10.89 -0.86
N ASN A 99 -13.57 11.02 -0.40
CA ASN A 99 -14.72 11.18 -1.29
C ASN A 99 -14.69 12.47 -2.13
N ARG A 100 -13.99 13.52 -1.66
CA ARG A 100 -13.93 14.84 -2.32
C ARG A 100 -12.69 15.04 -3.18
N THR A 101 -11.65 14.22 -3.03
CA THR A 101 -10.35 14.44 -3.65
C THR A 101 -10.06 13.37 -4.70
N LYS A 102 -10.05 13.75 -5.99
CA LYS A 102 -9.65 12.86 -7.09
C LYS A 102 -8.13 12.85 -7.35
N ASP A 103 -7.44 13.90 -6.93
CA ASP A 103 -5.99 14.03 -7.08
C ASP A 103 -5.27 13.12 -6.08
N ALA A 104 -4.70 12.03 -6.60
CA ALA A 104 -4.02 11.03 -5.80
C ALA A 104 -2.80 11.60 -5.03
N LYS A 105 -2.04 12.52 -5.63
CA LYS A 105 -0.86 13.12 -4.97
C LYS A 105 -1.30 14.01 -3.79
N LYS A 106 -2.30 14.86 -3.98
CA LYS A 106 -2.86 15.70 -2.90
C LYS A 106 -3.47 14.86 -1.78
N LEU A 107 -4.16 13.77 -2.15
CA LEU A 107 -4.74 12.87 -1.16
C LEU A 107 -3.66 12.11 -0.38
N ARG A 108 -2.59 11.66 -1.05
CA ARG A 108 -1.43 11.03 -0.39
C ARG A 108 -0.83 11.93 0.68
N GLU A 109 -0.60 13.21 0.37
CA GLU A 109 -0.07 14.16 1.34
C GLU A 109 -1.00 14.31 2.56
N PHE A 110 -2.29 14.48 2.32
CA PHE A 110 -3.28 14.56 3.40
C PHE A 110 -3.25 13.31 4.30
N LEU A 111 -3.13 12.11 3.71
CA LEU A 111 -3.08 10.86 4.48
C LEU A 111 -1.79 10.75 5.33
N VAL A 112 -0.65 11.19 4.79
CA VAL A 112 0.62 11.26 5.55
C VAL A 112 0.50 12.14 6.79
N GLU A 113 -0.20 13.27 6.68
CA GLU A 113 -0.38 14.22 7.77
C GLU A 113 -1.40 13.75 8.83
N ASN A 114 -2.39 12.97 8.42
CA ASN A 114 -3.56 12.68 9.27
C ASN A 114 -3.62 11.25 9.79
N ILE A 115 -2.89 10.29 9.21
CA ILE A 115 -2.87 8.90 9.67
C ILE A 115 -1.53 8.58 10.32
N LYS A 116 -1.57 8.28 11.60
CA LYS A 116 -0.39 7.89 12.37
C LYS A 116 0.20 6.59 11.83
N GLY A 117 1.50 6.57 11.60
CA GLY A 117 2.20 5.41 11.03
C GLY A 117 2.19 5.36 9.49
N TYR A 118 1.56 6.32 8.82
CA TYR A 118 1.67 6.47 7.37
C TYR A 118 2.84 7.37 6.98
N GLY A 119 3.61 6.91 6.01
CA GLY A 119 4.50 7.70 5.18
C GLY A 119 3.97 7.76 3.75
N LEU A 120 4.77 8.28 2.81
CA LEU A 120 4.41 8.31 1.38
C LEU A 120 4.11 6.92 0.83
N LYS A 121 4.86 5.90 1.29
CA LYS A 121 4.72 4.51 0.84
C LYS A 121 3.41 3.89 1.33
N GLU A 122 3.07 4.00 2.62
CA GLU A 122 1.83 3.45 3.18
C GLU A 122 0.60 4.16 2.60
N SER A 123 0.67 5.48 2.41
CA SER A 123 -0.40 6.27 1.79
C SER A 123 -0.60 5.88 0.31
N ALA A 124 0.47 5.68 -0.45
CA ALA A 124 0.40 5.20 -1.84
C ALA A 124 -0.19 3.78 -1.91
N HIS A 125 0.23 2.89 -1.00
CA HIS A 125 -0.29 1.52 -0.91
C HIS A 125 -1.79 1.51 -0.62
N TYR A 126 -2.24 2.26 0.36
CA TYR A 126 -3.65 2.41 0.68
C TYR A 126 -4.46 2.93 -0.52
N LEU A 127 -3.99 4.01 -1.14
CA LEU A 127 -4.66 4.63 -2.28
C LEU A 127 -4.79 3.66 -3.46
N ARG A 128 -3.74 2.88 -3.77
CA ARG A 128 -3.83 1.83 -4.78
C ARG A 128 -4.90 0.79 -4.42
N ASN A 129 -4.96 0.36 -3.16
CA ASN A 129 -5.91 -0.65 -2.68
C ASN A 129 -7.38 -0.18 -2.73
N ILE A 130 -7.63 1.12 -2.83
CA ILE A 130 -8.98 1.69 -3.01
C ILE A 130 -9.19 2.29 -4.41
N GLY A 131 -8.36 1.89 -5.38
CA GLY A 131 -8.58 2.18 -6.79
C GLY A 131 -7.85 3.38 -7.38
N TYR A 132 -7.10 4.18 -6.59
CA TYR A 132 -6.24 5.23 -7.15
C TYR A 132 -5.03 4.62 -7.87
N ARG A 133 -4.45 5.36 -8.81
CA ARG A 133 -3.36 4.91 -9.68
C ARG A 133 -2.21 5.92 -9.72
N ASN A 134 -1.10 5.47 -10.29
CA ASN A 134 0.07 6.30 -10.61
C ASN A 134 0.77 6.89 -9.37
N LEU A 135 0.81 6.15 -8.26
CA LEU A 135 1.62 6.43 -7.08
C LEU A 135 2.60 5.27 -6.85
N ALA A 136 3.87 5.59 -6.64
CA ALA A 136 4.85 4.56 -6.34
C ALA A 136 4.69 4.03 -4.90
N ILE A 137 4.82 2.71 -4.73
CA ILE A 137 4.89 2.05 -3.41
C ILE A 137 6.33 1.59 -3.22
N LEU A 138 7.22 2.53 -2.86
CA LEU A 138 8.66 2.26 -2.79
C LEU A 138 9.02 1.46 -1.55
N ASP A 139 8.74 0.17 -1.59
CA ASP A 139 9.22 -0.78 -0.59
C ASP A 139 10.58 -1.39 -0.99
N ARG A 140 11.11 -2.28 -0.13
CA ARG A 140 12.40 -2.94 -0.38
C ARG A 140 12.42 -3.77 -1.67
N HIS A 141 11.28 -4.37 -2.05
CA HIS A 141 11.19 -5.22 -3.25
C HIS A 141 11.19 -4.37 -4.50
N ILE A 142 10.45 -3.25 -4.49
CA ILE A 142 10.42 -2.29 -5.58
C ILE A 142 11.79 -1.66 -5.77
N LEU A 143 12.40 -1.13 -4.70
CA LEU A 143 13.74 -0.52 -4.77
C LEU A 143 14.80 -1.50 -5.29
N LYS A 144 14.77 -2.76 -4.85
CA LYS A 144 15.67 -3.83 -5.33
C LYS A 144 15.51 -4.07 -6.84
N ASN A 145 14.27 -4.15 -7.33
CA ASN A 145 14.01 -4.37 -8.75
C ASN A 145 14.36 -3.15 -9.60
N LEU A 146 14.07 -1.94 -9.12
CA LEU A 146 14.49 -0.71 -9.80
C LEU A 146 16.01 -0.60 -9.92
N HIS A 147 16.75 -1.02 -8.89
CA HIS A 147 18.22 -1.08 -8.94
C HIS A 147 18.71 -2.14 -9.93
N LYS A 148 18.18 -3.36 -9.89
CA LYS A 148 18.51 -4.43 -10.85
C LYS A 148 18.26 -4.05 -12.32
N LEU A 149 17.29 -3.18 -12.55
CA LEU A 149 16.93 -2.68 -13.88
C LEU A 149 17.63 -1.37 -14.25
N ASN A 150 18.61 -0.93 -13.46
CA ASN A 150 19.37 0.31 -13.64
C ASN A 150 18.49 1.58 -13.70
N VAL A 151 17.30 1.56 -13.09
CA VAL A 151 16.44 2.75 -12.94
C VAL A 151 16.99 3.67 -11.85
N ILE A 152 17.54 3.07 -10.80
CA ILE A 152 18.29 3.77 -9.75
C ILE A 152 19.68 3.18 -9.64
N GLN A 153 20.68 4.02 -9.34
CA GLN A 153 22.09 3.63 -9.25
C GLN A 153 22.39 2.82 -7.98
N GLU A 154 21.70 3.15 -6.89
CA GLU A 154 21.87 2.49 -5.60
C GLU A 154 20.54 2.43 -4.83
N ILE A 155 20.43 1.46 -3.92
CA ILE A 155 19.31 1.39 -2.98
C ILE A 155 19.64 2.33 -1.80
N PRO A 156 18.84 3.40 -1.57
CA PRO A 156 19.16 4.35 -0.52
C PRO A 156 19.07 3.73 0.87
N LYS A 157 20.06 4.00 1.73
CA LYS A 157 20.05 3.57 3.14
C LYS A 157 18.87 4.17 3.91
N THR A 158 18.51 5.41 3.58
CA THR A 158 17.37 6.13 4.15
C THR A 158 16.56 6.76 3.02
N LEU A 159 15.28 6.48 3.00
CA LEU A 159 14.36 7.00 1.98
C LEU A 159 13.71 8.30 2.50
N THR A 160 14.45 9.42 2.39
CA THR A 160 13.90 10.75 2.70
C THR A 160 12.77 11.10 1.73
N ARG A 161 11.89 12.04 2.12
CA ARG A 161 10.81 12.53 1.24
C ARG A 161 11.33 12.99 -0.13
N LYS A 162 12.40 13.79 -0.17
CA LYS A 162 13.02 14.25 -1.42
C LYS A 162 13.46 13.07 -2.29
N LYS A 163 14.16 12.10 -1.69
CA LYS A 163 14.65 10.92 -2.41
C LYS A 163 13.51 10.01 -2.88
N TYR A 164 12.45 9.88 -2.09
CA TYR A 164 11.24 9.15 -2.48
C TYR A 164 10.64 9.73 -3.77
N LEU A 165 10.40 11.04 -3.79
CA LEU A 165 9.79 11.70 -4.95
C LEU A 165 10.70 11.66 -6.19
N GLU A 166 12.03 11.78 -6.02
CA GLU A 166 12.98 11.59 -7.11
C GLU A 166 12.91 10.19 -7.73
N ILE A 167 12.84 9.15 -6.88
CA ILE A 167 12.75 7.76 -7.34
C ILE A 167 11.37 7.49 -7.97
N GLU A 168 10.31 8.05 -7.43
CA GLU A 168 8.96 7.94 -7.99
C GLU A 168 8.91 8.46 -9.43
N GLU A 169 9.50 9.63 -9.72
CA GLU A 169 9.55 10.16 -11.09
C GLU A 169 10.40 9.26 -12.01
N LYS A 170 11.56 8.76 -11.56
CA LYS A 170 12.35 7.79 -12.34
C LYS A 170 11.57 6.50 -12.63
N PHE A 171 10.79 6.02 -11.66
CA PHE A 171 9.97 4.83 -11.84
C PHE A 171 8.83 5.08 -12.83
N LYS A 172 8.23 6.25 -12.81
CA LYS A 172 7.21 6.67 -13.77
C LYS A 172 7.77 6.74 -15.19
N ASP A 173 8.95 7.36 -15.37
CA ASP A 173 9.63 7.42 -16.67
C ASP A 173 9.97 6.01 -17.20
N PHE A 174 10.46 5.15 -16.32
CA PHE A 174 10.72 3.75 -16.65
C PHE A 174 9.45 3.02 -17.06
N SER A 175 8.36 3.16 -16.32
CA SER A 175 7.04 2.60 -16.63
C SER A 175 6.59 2.99 -18.04
N SER A 176 6.75 4.26 -18.41
CA SER A 176 6.44 4.78 -19.74
C SER A 176 7.32 4.15 -20.81
N LYS A 177 8.64 4.03 -20.57
CA LYS A 177 9.60 3.42 -21.52
C LYS A 177 9.31 1.96 -21.81
N VAL A 178 8.90 1.20 -20.78
CA VAL A 178 8.60 -0.24 -20.95
C VAL A 178 7.14 -0.50 -21.31
N ASN A 179 6.32 0.54 -21.41
CA ASN A 179 4.88 0.46 -21.71
C ASN A 179 4.11 -0.50 -20.78
N ILE A 180 4.45 -0.47 -19.49
CA ILE A 180 3.76 -1.21 -18.43
C ILE A 180 3.38 -0.20 -17.34
N PRO A 181 2.08 -0.08 -16.95
CA PRO A 181 1.67 0.84 -15.90
C PRO A 181 2.44 0.62 -14.60
N MET A 182 2.77 1.70 -13.89
CA MET A 182 3.56 1.66 -12.65
C MET A 182 2.93 0.74 -11.59
N ASP A 183 1.60 0.78 -11.44
CA ASP A 183 0.86 -0.12 -10.54
C ASP A 183 0.95 -1.60 -10.98
N GLY A 184 1.07 -1.84 -12.28
CA GLY A 184 1.30 -3.18 -12.83
C GLY A 184 2.72 -3.68 -12.57
N LEU A 185 3.73 -2.78 -12.68
CA LEU A 185 5.11 -3.08 -12.31
C LEU A 185 5.27 -3.35 -10.82
N ASP A 186 4.55 -2.60 -9.97
CA ASP A 186 4.53 -2.81 -8.53
C ASP A 186 4.09 -4.24 -8.18
N LEU A 187 2.94 -4.66 -8.68
CA LEU A 187 2.43 -6.02 -8.46
C LEU A 187 3.32 -7.09 -9.09
N LEU A 188 3.91 -6.82 -10.27
CA LEU A 188 4.86 -7.72 -10.91
C LEU A 188 6.11 -7.93 -10.04
N PHE A 189 6.76 -6.85 -9.61
CA PHE A 189 7.99 -6.94 -8.82
C PHE A 189 7.74 -7.61 -7.47
N TRP A 190 6.63 -7.28 -6.82
CA TRP A 190 6.25 -7.95 -5.59
C TRP A 190 5.99 -9.45 -5.81
N GLY A 191 5.27 -9.80 -6.89
CA GLY A 191 5.00 -11.19 -7.27
C GLY A 191 6.24 -11.99 -7.65
N LEU A 192 7.26 -11.36 -8.26
CA LEU A 192 8.54 -12.00 -8.56
C LEU A 192 9.34 -12.34 -7.30
N GLU A 193 9.22 -11.55 -6.24
CA GLU A 193 9.95 -11.77 -4.98
C GLU A 193 9.17 -12.67 -4.00
N THR A 194 7.85 -12.76 -4.09
CA THR A 194 7.00 -13.51 -3.14
C THR A 194 6.30 -14.73 -3.72
N GLY A 195 6.29 -14.86 -5.06
CA GLY A 195 5.62 -15.95 -5.78
C GLY A 195 4.13 -15.73 -6.07
N GLU A 196 3.53 -14.60 -5.61
CA GLU A 196 2.10 -14.36 -5.78
C GLU A 196 1.76 -12.89 -6.05
N ILE A 197 0.60 -12.64 -6.67
CA ILE A 197 0.01 -11.32 -6.82
C ILE A 197 -1.01 -11.14 -5.69
N PHE A 198 -0.66 -10.33 -4.68
CA PHE A 198 -1.50 -10.17 -3.48
C PHE A 198 -2.02 -8.74 -3.32
N LYS A 199 -1.46 -7.95 -2.40
CA LYS A 199 -1.92 -6.57 -2.09
C LYS A 199 -0.77 -5.60 -1.99
#